data_b890cd8561bc9e00ba1e57d31bcda385
#
_entry.id   b890cd8561bc9e00ba1e57d31bcda385
#
_cell.length_a   1.000
_cell.length_b   1.000
_cell.length_c   1.000
_cell.angle_alpha   90.00
_cell.angle_beta   90.00
_cell.angle_gamma   90.00
#
_symmetry.space_group_name_H-M   'P 1'
#
loop_
_entity.id
_entity.type
_entity.pdbx_description
1 polymer ?
#
loop_
_entity_poly.entity_id
_entity_poly.type
_entity_poly.pdbx_seq_one_letter_code
_entity_poly.pdbx_strand_id
1 'polypeptide(L)'
;MASLTSSGAWLLILSLGEIVVGSQNISSRIGEPLVLNCKGAPRKPPQQLEWKLNTRRTEAWKVLSPEGDPWESVARVLPNGSLLLPAVGIQDEGTFRCRATNRHGKEIKSNYRLRVYQIPGKPEIVEPASELIAGIPNKVGTCLSEGGYPAGTLSWHLDGKSLVPDGKGVSVREETRRHPDTGLFTIQSELTVTPVPGGPLNPTFSCSLSLGPRSSGQRTLHTAPIQLSVWEPEPLEEVRLVVEPEGGAVAPGGAITLTCEAPAQPPPQIHWLKDGSPLAIAPRSVLFLPEVGVQDQGIYSCVATDQSHGSRESPGVSVSIIETGENGQEEGRIMDLW
;
A
#
# COMPACT_ATOMS: atom_id res chain seq x y z
N MET A 1 52.49 48.06 61.17
CA MET A 1 51.26 47.74 60.39
C MET A 1 51.61 46.52 59.58
N ALA A 2 51.03 45.41 59.98
CA ALA A 2 51.35 44.08 59.47
C ALA A 2 50.68 43.78 58.17
N SER A 3 51.40 43.30 57.18
CA SER A 3 50.83 42.67 55.99
C SER A 3 51.04 41.17 56.08
N LEU A 4 49.94 40.45 56.13
CA LEU A 4 49.87 38.98 56.09
C LEU A 4 49.91 38.51 54.65
N THR A 5 50.96 37.77 54.27
CA THR A 5 51.06 37.02 53.02
C THR A 5 50.45 35.66 53.22
N SER A 6 49.32 35.41 52.49
CA SER A 6 48.65 34.11 52.42
C SER A 6 49.26 33.27 51.28
N SER A 7 49.95 32.19 51.69
CA SER A 7 50.42 31.14 50.72
C SER A 7 49.28 30.26 50.31
N GLY A 8 48.80 30.48 49.09
CA GLY A 8 47.80 29.59 48.43
C GLY A 8 48.52 28.35 47.91
N ALA A 9 48.26 27.20 48.51
CA ALA A 9 48.66 25.90 47.97
C ALA A 9 47.76 25.54 46.77
N TRP A 10 48.33 25.49 45.57
CA TRP A 10 47.68 25.00 44.39
C TRP A 10 47.69 23.47 44.42
N LEU A 11 46.53 22.88 44.74
CA LEU A 11 46.26 21.46 44.51
C LEU A 11 46.05 21.22 42.98
N LEU A 12 47.10 20.72 42.34
CA LEU A 12 47.00 20.17 40.99
C LEU A 12 46.18 18.88 41.07
N ILE A 13 44.84 18.98 40.77
CA ILE A 13 44.02 17.85 40.51
C ILE A 13 44.41 17.34 39.10
N LEU A 14 45.26 16.32 39.05
CA LEU A 14 45.48 15.51 37.86
C LEU A 14 44.21 14.75 37.62
N SER A 15 43.30 15.29 36.81
CA SER A 15 42.21 14.54 36.21
C SER A 15 42.83 13.50 35.28
N LEU A 16 42.87 12.26 35.76
CA LEU A 16 43.08 11.09 34.89
C LEU A 16 41.95 11.08 33.86
N GLY A 17 42.19 11.72 32.71
CA GLY A 17 41.29 11.71 31.60
C GLY A 17 41.12 10.24 31.13
N GLU A 18 40.02 9.61 31.52
CA GLU A 18 39.58 8.40 30.84
C GLU A 18 39.38 8.77 29.39
N ILE A 19 40.19 8.19 28.51
CA ILE A 19 39.95 8.27 27.07
C ILE A 19 38.68 7.44 26.80
N VAL A 20 37.54 8.09 26.81
CA VAL A 20 36.30 7.48 26.33
C VAL A 20 36.47 7.24 24.84
N VAL A 21 36.90 6.03 24.48
CA VAL A 21 36.87 5.58 23.07
C VAL A 21 35.40 5.49 22.67
N GLY A 22 34.95 6.41 21.84
CA GLY A 22 33.57 6.46 21.36
C GLY A 22 33.12 5.10 20.80
N SER A 23 31.85 4.78 20.97
CA SER A 23 31.27 3.54 20.41
C SER A 23 31.38 3.56 18.89
N GLN A 24 31.95 2.52 18.31
CA GLN A 24 32.08 2.34 16.87
C GLN A 24 30.81 1.64 16.33
N ASN A 25 30.09 2.31 15.41
CA ASN A 25 28.95 1.70 14.73
C ASN A 25 29.44 0.80 13.62
N ILE A 26 28.95 -0.44 13.59
CA ILE A 26 29.29 -1.46 12.60
C ILE A 26 27.99 -2.01 12.01
N SER A 27 28.00 -2.22 10.70
CA SER A 27 26.91 -2.90 9.99
C SER A 27 27.45 -4.19 9.35
N SER A 28 26.73 -5.29 9.51
CA SER A 28 27.05 -6.59 8.90
C SER A 28 25.82 -7.18 8.23
N ARG A 29 26.05 -7.94 7.14
CA ARG A 29 24.99 -8.67 6.48
C ARG A 29 24.66 -9.93 7.29
N ILE A 30 23.38 -10.30 7.33
CA ILE A 30 22.91 -11.52 7.96
C ILE A 30 23.56 -12.74 7.29
N GLY A 31 24.03 -13.68 8.11
CA GLY A 31 24.71 -14.90 7.67
C GLY A 31 26.22 -14.74 7.43
N GLU A 32 26.76 -13.52 7.34
CA GLU A 32 28.18 -13.29 7.15
C GLU A 32 28.95 -13.36 8.48
N PRO A 33 30.22 -13.84 8.45
CA PRO A 33 31.07 -13.79 9.63
C PRO A 33 31.53 -12.37 9.92
N LEU A 34 31.66 -12.04 11.21
CA LEU A 34 32.14 -10.74 11.66
C LEU A 34 33.23 -10.92 12.71
N VAL A 35 34.35 -10.20 12.53
CA VAL A 35 35.44 -10.16 13.49
C VAL A 35 35.50 -8.76 14.12
N LEU A 36 35.39 -8.68 15.45
CA LEU A 36 35.56 -7.47 16.22
C LEU A 36 36.91 -7.46 16.90
N ASN A 37 37.75 -6.47 16.58
CA ASN A 37 39.07 -6.38 17.14
C ASN A 37 39.06 -5.67 18.50
N CYS A 38 39.72 -6.24 19.50
CA CYS A 38 40.03 -5.53 20.73
C CYS A 38 41.24 -4.63 20.50
N LYS A 39 41.01 -3.33 20.26
CA LYS A 39 42.08 -2.39 19.95
C LYS A 39 43.09 -2.32 21.12
N GLY A 40 44.37 -2.51 20.81
CA GLY A 40 45.47 -2.48 21.78
C GLY A 40 45.66 -3.77 22.58
N ALA A 41 44.90 -4.84 22.31
CA ALA A 41 45.23 -6.16 22.81
C ALA A 41 46.62 -6.55 22.29
N PRO A 42 47.53 -7.05 23.16
CA PRO A 42 48.86 -7.49 22.73
C PRO A 42 48.73 -8.67 21.75
N ARG A 43 49.65 -8.75 20.79
CA ARG A 43 49.67 -9.82 19.78
C ARG A 43 49.91 -11.24 20.34
N LYS A 44 50.34 -11.34 21.59
CA LYS A 44 50.37 -12.59 22.37
C LYS A 44 49.13 -12.60 23.28
N PRO A 45 48.61 -13.80 23.65
CA PRO A 45 47.42 -13.89 24.50
C PRO A 45 47.51 -12.88 25.66
N PRO A 46 46.59 -11.94 25.80
CA PRO A 46 46.61 -10.96 26.87
C PRO A 46 46.38 -11.66 28.19
N GLN A 47 47.11 -11.29 29.23
CA GLN A 47 46.94 -11.87 30.57
C GLN A 47 45.54 -11.56 31.16
N GLN A 48 44.86 -10.52 30.65
CA GLN A 48 43.51 -10.13 31.03
C GLN A 48 42.78 -9.57 29.83
N LEU A 49 41.93 -10.37 29.25
CA LEU A 49 41.00 -10.00 28.18
C LEU A 49 39.57 -10.41 28.59
N GLU A 50 38.66 -9.47 28.49
CA GLU A 50 37.26 -9.72 28.73
C GLU A 50 36.42 -9.15 27.60
N TRP A 51 35.56 -9.97 27.03
CA TRP A 51 34.49 -9.56 26.14
C TRP A 51 33.14 -9.62 26.85
N LYS A 52 32.37 -8.55 26.72
CA LYS A 52 30.97 -8.50 27.17
C LYS A 52 30.08 -8.13 26.01
N LEU A 53 28.92 -8.76 25.95
CA LEU A 53 27.90 -8.46 24.93
C LEU A 53 26.54 -8.26 25.59
N ASN A 54 25.75 -7.35 25.00
CA ASN A 54 24.35 -7.13 25.30
C ASN A 54 23.63 -7.02 23.97
N THR A 55 22.98 -8.10 23.56
CA THR A 55 22.30 -8.26 22.27
C THR A 55 20.86 -8.70 22.52
N ARG A 56 20.09 -8.88 21.46
CA ARG A 56 18.72 -9.40 21.59
C ARG A 56 18.63 -10.83 22.09
N ARG A 57 19.75 -11.59 22.13
CA ARG A 57 19.83 -12.92 22.73
C ARG A 57 19.99 -12.89 24.23
N THR A 58 20.39 -11.76 24.78
CA THR A 58 20.75 -11.63 26.18
C THR A 58 19.79 -10.70 26.91
N GLU A 59 19.31 -11.12 28.08
CA GLU A 59 18.49 -10.25 28.94
C GLU A 59 19.33 -9.19 29.64
N ALA A 60 20.64 -9.47 29.85
CA ALA A 60 21.61 -8.59 30.50
C ALA A 60 22.99 -8.70 29.82
N TRP A 61 23.99 -7.99 30.36
CA TRP A 61 25.35 -8.13 29.90
C TRP A 61 25.90 -9.53 30.17
N LYS A 62 26.24 -10.24 29.08
CA LYS A 62 26.90 -11.54 29.12
C LYS A 62 28.39 -11.36 28.99
N VAL A 63 29.17 -11.97 29.91
CA VAL A 63 30.63 -12.08 29.80
C VAL A 63 30.94 -13.38 29.05
N LEU A 64 31.82 -13.31 28.06
CA LEU A 64 32.31 -14.48 27.34
C LEU A 64 33.58 -15.02 28.04
N SER A 65 33.57 -16.29 28.38
CA SER A 65 34.74 -16.99 28.89
C SER A 65 35.64 -17.44 27.74
N PRO A 66 36.97 -17.42 27.88
CA PRO A 66 37.90 -17.89 26.85
C PRO A 66 37.81 -19.39 26.53
N GLU A 67 37.29 -20.19 27.44
CA GLU A 67 37.23 -21.67 27.31
C GLU A 67 35.85 -22.21 27.70
N GLY A 68 35.29 -23.10 26.85
CA GLY A 68 34.12 -23.96 27.15
C GLY A 68 32.79 -23.25 27.36
N ASP A 69 32.59 -22.08 26.77
CA ASP A 69 31.31 -21.36 26.86
C ASP A 69 30.29 -21.96 25.90
N PRO A 70 29.02 -22.24 26.34
CA PRO A 70 27.91 -22.66 25.45
C PRO A 70 27.67 -21.71 24.28
N TRP A 71 28.23 -20.50 24.34
CA TRP A 71 28.12 -19.48 23.30
C TRP A 71 29.14 -19.58 22.15
N GLU A 72 30.06 -20.58 22.17
CA GLU A 72 31.10 -20.73 21.13
C GLU A 72 30.53 -20.86 19.72
N SER A 73 29.34 -21.42 19.56
CA SER A 73 28.65 -21.47 18.26
C SER A 73 28.13 -20.12 17.80
N VAL A 74 27.91 -19.16 18.71
CA VAL A 74 27.36 -17.82 18.42
C VAL A 74 28.46 -16.78 18.38
N ALA A 75 29.37 -16.81 19.36
CA ALA A 75 30.49 -15.87 19.47
C ALA A 75 31.65 -16.51 20.22
N ARG A 76 32.86 -16.46 19.66
CA ARG A 76 34.06 -17.03 20.27
C ARG A 76 35.24 -16.05 20.26
N VAL A 77 36.03 -16.08 21.31
CA VAL A 77 37.25 -15.29 21.41
C VAL A 77 38.38 -16.02 20.68
N LEU A 78 39.00 -15.32 19.71
CA LEU A 78 40.13 -15.86 18.97
C LEU A 78 41.44 -15.72 19.77
N PRO A 79 42.52 -16.51 19.44
CA PRO A 79 43.81 -16.47 20.10
C PRO A 79 44.47 -15.08 20.08
N ASN A 80 44.14 -14.23 19.11
CA ASN A 80 44.64 -12.85 19.02
C ASN A 80 43.82 -11.84 19.84
N GLY A 81 42.83 -12.31 20.61
CA GLY A 81 41.96 -11.46 21.43
C GLY A 81 40.79 -10.83 20.71
N SER A 82 40.61 -11.09 19.42
CA SER A 82 39.43 -10.64 18.67
C SER A 82 38.21 -11.53 18.94
N LEU A 83 37.03 -10.97 18.80
CA LEU A 83 35.76 -11.72 18.88
C LEU A 83 35.26 -12.07 17.49
N LEU A 84 35.03 -13.35 17.22
CA LEU A 84 34.42 -13.86 16.00
C LEU A 84 32.97 -14.23 16.24
N LEU A 85 32.08 -13.66 15.42
CA LEU A 85 30.72 -14.13 15.22
C LEU A 85 30.69 -14.91 13.90
N PRO A 86 30.56 -16.24 13.92
CA PRO A 86 30.67 -17.07 12.70
C PRO A 86 29.59 -16.80 11.65
N ALA A 87 28.36 -16.48 12.11
CA ALA A 87 27.24 -16.14 11.26
C ALA A 87 26.34 -15.14 12.00
N VAL A 88 26.42 -13.88 11.59
CA VAL A 88 25.67 -12.80 12.24
C VAL A 88 24.18 -12.91 11.94
N GLY A 89 23.34 -12.82 12.97
CA GLY A 89 21.89 -12.83 12.85
C GLY A 89 21.22 -11.60 13.44
N ILE A 90 19.91 -11.48 13.26
CA ILE A 90 19.09 -10.36 13.81
C ILE A 90 19.22 -10.31 15.35
N GLN A 91 19.34 -11.48 15.99
CA GLN A 91 19.46 -11.60 17.43
C GLN A 91 20.81 -11.10 17.99
N ASP A 92 21.79 -10.90 17.11
CA ASP A 92 23.12 -10.44 17.48
C ASP A 92 23.23 -8.91 17.44
N GLU A 93 22.19 -8.19 17.01
CA GLU A 93 22.14 -6.73 17.14
C GLU A 93 22.28 -6.31 18.60
N GLY A 94 23.19 -5.36 18.84
CA GLY A 94 23.42 -4.89 20.18
C GLY A 94 24.79 -4.25 20.36
N THR A 95 25.28 -4.29 21.61
CA THR A 95 26.53 -3.67 22.01
C THR A 95 27.53 -4.74 22.43
N PHE A 96 28.76 -4.61 21.92
CA PHE A 96 29.90 -5.45 22.29
C PHE A 96 30.97 -4.59 22.90
N ARG A 97 31.54 -5.04 24.01
CA ARG A 97 32.63 -4.33 24.74
C ARG A 97 33.79 -5.27 24.96
N CYS A 98 34.94 -4.81 24.58
CA CYS A 98 36.21 -5.44 24.93
C CYS A 98 36.94 -4.61 25.98
N ARG A 99 37.53 -5.31 26.92
CA ARG A 99 38.44 -4.76 27.93
C ARG A 99 39.72 -5.59 27.95
N ALA A 100 40.83 -4.96 27.70
CA ALA A 100 42.12 -5.62 27.72
C ALA A 100 43.16 -4.80 28.53
N THR A 101 44.01 -5.47 29.26
CA THR A 101 45.12 -4.81 29.96
C THR A 101 46.42 -5.08 29.20
N ASN A 102 47.12 -4.01 28.84
CA ASN A 102 48.41 -4.13 28.15
C ASN A 102 49.53 -4.49 29.15
N ARG A 103 50.75 -4.80 28.63
CA ARG A 103 51.94 -5.13 29.44
C ARG A 103 52.41 -4.04 30.40
N HIS A 104 51.91 -2.82 30.24
CA HIS A 104 52.22 -1.68 31.11
C HIS A 104 51.13 -1.45 32.16
N GLY A 105 50.18 -2.38 32.31
CA GLY A 105 49.07 -2.27 33.25
C GLY A 105 47.96 -1.30 32.80
N LYS A 106 48.07 -0.70 31.61
CA LYS A 106 47.09 0.26 31.10
C LYS A 106 45.91 -0.51 30.55
N GLU A 107 44.70 -0.17 31.02
CA GLU A 107 43.43 -0.71 30.52
C GLU A 107 43.05 -0.01 29.21
N ILE A 108 42.60 -0.83 28.24
CA ILE A 108 42.13 -0.41 26.94
C ILE A 108 40.74 -0.96 26.75
N LYS A 109 39.81 -0.10 26.33
CA LYS A 109 38.40 -0.46 26.08
C LYS A 109 38.07 -0.21 24.64
N SER A 110 37.31 -1.13 24.02
CA SER A 110 36.72 -0.98 22.68
C SER A 110 35.24 -1.26 22.76
N ASN A 111 34.41 -0.33 22.23
CA ASN A 111 32.98 -0.47 22.23
C ASN A 111 32.46 -0.53 20.77
N TYR A 112 31.59 -1.45 20.50
CA TYR A 112 30.99 -1.66 19.17
C TYR A 112 29.46 -1.70 19.30
N ARG A 113 28.77 -1.02 18.39
CA ARG A 113 27.33 -1.12 18.23
C ARG A 113 27.04 -1.78 16.90
N LEU A 114 26.60 -3.05 16.95
CA LEU A 114 26.28 -3.85 15.76
C LEU A 114 24.85 -3.62 15.34
N ARG A 115 24.68 -3.32 14.05
CA ARG A 115 23.44 -3.37 13.31
C ARG A 115 23.57 -4.41 12.20
N VAL A 116 22.54 -5.20 11.99
CA VAL A 116 22.55 -6.18 10.90
C VAL A 116 21.60 -5.75 9.79
N TYR A 117 21.82 -6.29 8.60
CA TYR A 117 20.96 -6.04 7.46
C TYR A 117 20.89 -7.23 6.53
N GLN A 118 19.77 -7.31 5.80
CA GLN A 118 19.58 -8.17 4.66
C GLN A 118 19.06 -7.33 3.51
N ILE A 119 19.73 -7.44 2.35
CA ILE A 119 19.27 -6.78 1.13
C ILE A 119 18.11 -7.62 0.60
N PRO A 120 16.90 -7.05 0.41
CA PRO A 120 15.78 -7.77 -0.19
C PRO A 120 16.02 -8.05 -1.66
N GLY A 121 15.16 -8.87 -2.24
CA GLY A 121 15.02 -9.00 -3.69
C GLY A 121 14.68 -7.66 -4.34
N LYS A 122 14.82 -7.60 -5.66
CA LYS A 122 14.37 -6.44 -6.45
C LYS A 122 12.85 -6.29 -6.26
N PRO A 123 12.33 -5.08 -6.00
CA PRO A 123 10.89 -4.90 -5.89
C PRO A 123 10.21 -5.16 -7.24
N GLU A 124 8.97 -5.64 -7.20
CA GLU A 124 8.17 -5.97 -8.37
C GLU A 124 6.77 -5.37 -8.23
N ILE A 125 6.17 -4.98 -9.36
CA ILE A 125 4.75 -4.61 -9.41
C ILE A 125 3.98 -5.87 -9.79
N VAL A 126 3.17 -6.35 -8.87
CA VAL A 126 2.32 -7.53 -9.04
C VAL A 126 0.88 -7.10 -9.27
N GLU A 127 0.11 -7.95 -9.98
CA GLU A 127 -1.29 -7.69 -10.33
C GLU A 127 -1.50 -6.30 -10.96
N PRO A 128 -0.71 -5.91 -11.98
CA PRO A 128 -0.91 -4.63 -12.63
C PRO A 128 -2.27 -4.61 -13.33
N ALA A 129 -2.90 -3.44 -13.36
CA ALA A 129 -4.08 -3.21 -14.17
C ALA A 129 -3.78 -3.47 -15.65
N SER A 130 -4.79 -3.85 -16.43
CA SER A 130 -4.71 -3.92 -17.88
C SER A 130 -4.87 -2.52 -18.51
N GLU A 131 -5.76 -1.72 -17.92
CA GLU A 131 -6.08 -0.35 -18.33
C GLU A 131 -6.61 0.46 -17.15
N LEU A 132 -6.66 1.77 -17.28
CA LEU A 132 -7.23 2.70 -16.32
C LEU A 132 -8.42 3.42 -16.96
N ILE A 133 -9.43 3.72 -16.17
CA ILE A 133 -10.62 4.47 -16.62
C ILE A 133 -10.55 5.88 -16.03
N ALA A 134 -10.62 6.90 -16.88
CA ALA A 134 -10.61 8.30 -16.46
C ALA A 134 -11.84 8.62 -15.60
N GLY A 135 -11.68 9.50 -14.61
CA GLY A 135 -12.76 9.98 -13.75
C GLY A 135 -13.12 9.07 -12.57
N ILE A 136 -12.64 7.82 -12.53
CA ILE A 136 -12.89 6.89 -11.43
C ILE A 136 -11.60 6.38 -10.78
N PRO A 137 -11.62 5.96 -9.49
CA PRO A 137 -10.47 5.33 -8.87
C PRO A 137 -10.15 3.97 -9.49
N ASN A 138 -8.88 3.76 -9.86
CA ASN A 138 -8.37 2.51 -10.42
C ASN A 138 -7.18 2.02 -9.61
N LYS A 139 -7.15 0.73 -9.27
CA LYS A 139 -5.95 0.08 -8.74
C LYS A 139 -4.93 -0.06 -9.88
N VAL A 140 -3.76 0.52 -9.72
CA VAL A 140 -2.65 0.41 -10.68
C VAL A 140 -1.94 -0.93 -10.54
N GLY A 141 -1.76 -1.38 -9.32
CA GLY A 141 -1.08 -2.61 -8.95
C GLY A 141 -0.55 -2.56 -7.53
N THR A 142 0.15 -3.60 -7.13
CA THR A 142 0.79 -3.71 -5.81
C THR A 142 2.30 -3.83 -5.97
N CYS A 143 3.06 -2.89 -5.40
CA CYS A 143 4.51 -3.01 -5.31
C CYS A 143 4.87 -3.91 -4.14
N LEU A 144 5.63 -4.97 -4.39
CA LEU A 144 6.01 -5.99 -3.42
C LEU A 144 7.54 -6.05 -3.29
N SER A 145 8.04 -6.11 -2.06
CA SER A 145 9.44 -6.42 -1.75
C SER A 145 9.53 -7.39 -0.58
N GLU A 146 10.35 -8.41 -0.71
CA GLU A 146 10.46 -9.51 0.26
C GLU A 146 11.89 -9.75 0.72
N GLY A 147 12.03 -10.25 1.94
CA GLY A 147 13.29 -10.74 2.50
C GLY A 147 14.27 -9.67 2.94
N GLY A 148 13.82 -8.45 3.16
CA GLY A 148 14.65 -7.35 3.66
C GLY A 148 14.74 -7.27 5.18
N TYR A 149 15.83 -6.70 5.69
CA TYR A 149 15.97 -6.30 7.09
C TYR A 149 16.98 -5.14 7.23
N PRO A 150 16.68 -4.12 8.01
CA PRO A 150 15.34 -3.74 8.48
C PRO A 150 14.37 -3.48 7.32
N ALA A 151 13.09 -3.28 7.61
CA ALA A 151 12.11 -2.91 6.60
C ALA A 151 12.55 -1.64 5.87
N GLY A 152 12.43 -1.64 4.55
CA GLY A 152 12.62 -0.47 3.71
C GLY A 152 11.33 0.35 3.58
N THR A 153 11.35 1.36 2.70
CA THR A 153 10.20 2.19 2.37
C THR A 153 9.95 2.12 0.87
N LEU A 154 8.73 1.80 0.47
CA LEU A 154 8.31 1.83 -0.93
C LEU A 154 7.84 3.24 -1.31
N SER A 155 8.06 3.62 -2.56
CA SER A 155 7.60 4.90 -3.12
C SER A 155 7.21 4.71 -4.58
N TRP A 156 6.06 5.28 -4.96
CA TRP A 156 5.55 5.23 -6.32
C TRP A 156 6.00 6.42 -7.14
N HIS A 157 6.11 6.21 -8.44
CA HIS A 157 6.49 7.23 -9.42
C HIS A 157 5.55 7.16 -10.63
N LEU A 158 5.20 8.33 -11.13
CA LEU A 158 4.45 8.55 -12.36
C LEU A 158 5.34 9.33 -13.32
N ASP A 159 5.61 8.77 -14.50
CA ASP A 159 6.47 9.36 -15.52
C ASP A 159 7.83 9.83 -14.94
N GLY A 160 8.39 9.00 -14.03
CA GLY A 160 9.66 9.26 -13.36
C GLY A 160 9.61 10.27 -12.21
N LYS A 161 8.47 10.87 -11.92
CA LYS A 161 8.29 11.79 -10.79
C LYS A 161 7.64 11.08 -9.60
N SER A 162 8.09 11.41 -8.38
CA SER A 162 7.52 10.83 -7.17
C SER A 162 6.04 11.18 -7.04
N LEU A 163 5.21 10.16 -6.84
CA LEU A 163 3.79 10.31 -6.51
C LEU A 163 3.64 10.53 -5.00
N VAL A 164 2.93 11.60 -4.66
CA VAL A 164 2.57 11.90 -3.27
C VAL A 164 1.07 11.67 -3.11
N PRO A 165 0.63 10.83 -2.17
CA PRO A 165 -0.79 10.66 -1.89
C PRO A 165 -1.44 12.00 -1.51
N ASP A 166 -2.54 12.35 -2.16
CA ASP A 166 -3.31 13.57 -1.93
C ASP A 166 -4.71 13.30 -1.34
N GLY A 167 -5.06 12.02 -1.23
CA GLY A 167 -6.35 11.55 -0.73
C GLY A 167 -7.54 11.81 -1.64
N LYS A 168 -7.32 12.37 -2.84
CA LYS A 168 -8.38 12.68 -3.83
C LYS A 168 -8.14 11.93 -5.14
N GLY A 169 -6.98 12.13 -5.77
CA GLY A 169 -6.63 11.53 -7.04
C GLY A 169 -5.61 10.40 -6.91
N VAL A 170 -4.84 10.40 -5.84
CA VAL A 170 -3.81 9.39 -5.56
C VAL A 170 -3.96 8.88 -4.13
N SER A 171 -4.13 7.59 -3.97
CA SER A 171 -4.10 6.93 -2.66
C SER A 171 -3.14 5.74 -2.66
N VAL A 172 -2.48 5.55 -1.53
CA VAL A 172 -1.52 4.46 -1.32
C VAL A 172 -1.88 3.73 -0.04
N ARG A 173 -1.99 2.41 -0.12
CA ARG A 173 -2.19 1.54 1.03
C ARG A 173 -0.94 0.71 1.25
N GLU A 174 -0.33 0.83 2.41
CA GLU A 174 0.89 0.11 2.76
C GLU A 174 0.63 -0.98 3.79
N GLU A 175 1.33 -2.10 3.63
CA GLU A 175 1.33 -3.20 4.58
C GLU A 175 2.76 -3.70 4.78
N THR A 176 3.13 -3.91 6.04
CA THR A 176 4.42 -4.49 6.42
C THR A 176 4.19 -5.71 7.28
N ARG A 177 4.71 -6.86 6.83
CA ARG A 177 4.65 -8.14 7.55
C ARG A 177 6.04 -8.59 7.92
N ARG A 178 6.20 -9.13 9.10
CA ARG A 178 7.44 -9.75 9.54
C ARG A 178 7.28 -11.27 9.55
N HIS A 179 8.18 -11.95 8.87
CA HIS A 179 8.18 -13.41 8.83
C HIS A 179 8.55 -13.96 10.22
N PRO A 180 7.76 -14.86 10.82
CA PRO A 180 7.96 -15.29 12.21
C PRO A 180 9.28 -16.04 12.41
N ASP A 181 9.67 -16.89 11.48
CA ASP A 181 10.86 -17.76 11.62
C ASP A 181 12.15 -17.02 11.28
N THR A 182 12.16 -16.24 10.22
CA THR A 182 13.37 -15.56 9.74
C THR A 182 13.55 -14.17 10.32
N GLY A 183 12.47 -13.52 10.75
CA GLY A 183 12.44 -12.14 11.21
C GLY A 183 12.62 -11.11 10.10
N LEU A 184 12.67 -11.54 8.83
CA LEU A 184 12.75 -10.68 7.66
C LEU A 184 11.40 -10.04 7.35
N PHE A 185 11.41 -8.95 6.59
CA PHE A 185 10.20 -8.20 6.26
C PHE A 185 9.76 -8.44 4.82
N THR A 186 8.45 -8.55 4.66
CA THR A 186 7.73 -8.38 3.41
C THR A 186 6.96 -7.07 3.49
N ILE A 187 7.16 -6.18 2.52
CA ILE A 187 6.47 -4.89 2.43
C ILE A 187 5.71 -4.81 1.13
N GLN A 188 4.49 -4.30 1.22
CA GLN A 188 3.56 -4.14 0.09
C GLN A 188 3.04 -2.71 0.08
N SER A 189 2.87 -2.17 -1.12
CA SER A 189 2.28 -0.86 -1.34
C SER A 189 1.34 -0.93 -2.53
N GLU A 190 0.04 -0.77 -2.29
CA GLU A 190 -1.01 -0.76 -3.30
C GLU A 190 -1.28 0.69 -3.71
N LEU A 191 -1.20 0.96 -5.02
CA LEU A 191 -1.47 2.27 -5.59
C LEU A 191 -2.84 2.29 -6.25
N THR A 192 -3.65 3.29 -5.90
CA THR A 192 -4.90 3.64 -6.57
C THR A 192 -4.80 5.06 -7.11
N VAL A 193 -5.16 5.25 -8.38
CA VAL A 193 -5.18 6.55 -9.03
C VAL A 193 -6.54 6.83 -9.67
N THR A 194 -6.91 8.11 -9.73
CA THR A 194 -8.08 8.60 -10.48
C THR A 194 -7.56 9.48 -11.61
N PRO A 195 -7.35 8.95 -12.85
CA PRO A 195 -6.89 9.73 -13.97
C PRO A 195 -7.89 10.85 -14.29
N VAL A 196 -7.38 12.04 -14.58
CA VAL A 196 -8.21 13.18 -14.95
C VAL A 196 -8.65 13.04 -16.41
N PRO A 197 -9.94 13.23 -16.75
CA PRO A 197 -10.40 13.29 -18.13
C PRO A 197 -9.59 14.35 -18.94
N GLY A 198 -9.20 14.01 -20.17
CA GLY A 198 -8.31 14.85 -20.98
C GLY A 198 -6.84 14.82 -20.56
N GLY A 199 -6.46 13.94 -19.66
CA GLY A 199 -5.09 13.76 -19.19
C GLY A 199 -4.23 12.86 -20.09
N PRO A 200 -3.03 12.46 -19.62
CA PRO A 200 -2.15 11.56 -20.37
C PRO A 200 -2.81 10.20 -20.63
N LEU A 201 -2.79 9.75 -21.90
CA LEU A 201 -3.41 8.49 -22.32
C LEU A 201 -2.57 7.25 -22.00
N ASN A 202 -1.28 7.39 -21.80
CA ASN A 202 -0.35 6.27 -21.57
C ASN A 202 0.65 6.58 -20.46
N PRO A 203 0.20 6.81 -19.21
CA PRO A 203 1.08 7.07 -18.09
C PRO A 203 1.97 5.86 -17.77
N THR A 204 3.19 6.16 -17.31
CA THR A 204 4.16 5.13 -16.92
C THR A 204 4.34 5.12 -15.40
N PHE A 205 4.09 3.98 -14.78
CA PHE A 205 4.24 3.80 -13.34
C PHE A 205 5.47 2.98 -13.02
N SER A 206 6.14 3.31 -11.94
CA SER A 206 7.20 2.52 -11.35
C SER A 206 7.20 2.66 -9.84
N CYS A 207 7.84 1.71 -9.17
CA CYS A 207 8.00 1.73 -7.73
C CYS A 207 9.48 1.66 -7.38
N SER A 208 9.87 2.30 -6.30
CA SER A 208 11.22 2.20 -5.75
C SER A 208 11.21 1.82 -4.28
N LEU A 209 12.20 1.02 -3.89
CA LEU A 209 12.47 0.64 -2.52
C LEU A 209 13.68 1.40 -2.01
N SER A 210 13.48 2.23 -1.00
CA SER A 210 14.55 2.90 -0.27
C SER A 210 14.96 2.06 0.93
N LEU A 211 16.22 1.69 0.97
CA LEU A 211 16.83 1.01 2.12
C LEU A 211 17.47 2.08 3.01
N GLY A 212 17.18 2.01 4.31
CA GLY A 212 17.66 2.99 5.29
C GLY A 212 19.16 3.26 5.22
N PRO A 213 19.66 4.34 5.86
CA PRO A 213 21.05 4.77 5.78
C PRO A 213 21.99 3.68 6.31
N ARG A 214 23.01 3.37 5.52
CA ARG A 214 24.09 2.43 5.82
C ARG A 214 25.41 3.17 5.75
N SER A 215 26.44 2.59 6.33
CA SER A 215 27.81 3.13 6.24
C SER A 215 28.32 3.33 4.80
N SER A 216 27.72 2.68 3.81
CA SER A 216 28.07 2.76 2.39
C SER A 216 27.12 3.62 1.53
N GLY A 217 26.24 4.42 2.15
CA GLY A 217 25.26 5.28 1.46
C GLY A 217 23.85 4.68 1.39
N GLN A 218 22.90 5.51 0.99
CA GLN A 218 21.52 5.11 0.76
C GLN A 218 21.42 4.33 -0.55
N ARG A 219 20.85 3.12 -0.48
CA ARG A 219 20.65 2.29 -1.67
C ARG A 219 19.16 2.25 -2.02
N THR A 220 18.84 2.58 -3.26
CA THR A 220 17.48 2.51 -3.80
C THR A 220 17.44 1.44 -4.89
N LEU A 221 16.44 0.58 -4.83
CA LEU A 221 16.14 -0.43 -5.84
C LEU A 221 14.87 -0.01 -6.58
N HIS A 222 14.84 -0.21 -7.90
CA HIS A 222 13.70 0.19 -8.73
C HIS A 222 13.07 -1.00 -9.42
N THR A 223 11.74 -0.97 -9.62
CA THR A 223 11.03 -1.91 -10.48
C THR A 223 11.31 -1.62 -11.95
N ALA A 224 10.98 -2.55 -12.83
CA ALA A 224 10.71 -2.19 -14.21
C ALA A 224 9.49 -1.27 -14.27
N PRO A 225 9.48 -0.24 -15.14
CA PRO A 225 8.30 0.60 -15.32
C PRO A 225 7.21 -0.19 -16.06
N ILE A 226 5.93 0.10 -15.72
CA ILE A 226 4.76 -0.41 -16.42
C ILE A 226 4.05 0.78 -17.08
N GLN A 227 3.65 0.62 -18.33
CA GLN A 227 2.86 1.61 -19.06
C GLN A 227 1.42 1.10 -19.15
N LEU A 228 0.46 1.93 -18.74
CA LEU A 228 -0.96 1.60 -18.77
C LEU A 228 -1.69 2.56 -19.71
N SER A 229 -2.65 2.04 -20.47
CA SER A 229 -3.55 2.90 -21.25
C SER A 229 -4.63 3.49 -20.36
N VAL A 230 -4.97 4.75 -20.58
CA VAL A 230 -6.14 5.40 -19.96
C VAL A 230 -7.25 5.46 -21.00
N TRP A 231 -8.37 4.85 -20.65
CA TRP A 231 -9.57 4.90 -21.44
C TRP A 231 -10.51 5.97 -20.90
N GLU A 232 -11.02 6.82 -21.78
CA GLU A 232 -11.99 7.84 -21.42
C GLU A 232 -13.41 7.31 -21.71
N PRO A 233 -14.28 7.22 -20.68
CA PRO A 233 -15.66 6.81 -20.90
C PRO A 233 -16.38 7.83 -21.78
N GLU A 234 -17.16 7.35 -22.73
CA GLU A 234 -18.07 8.23 -23.47
C GLU A 234 -19.14 8.75 -22.51
N PRO A 235 -19.36 10.07 -22.45
CA PRO A 235 -20.35 10.64 -21.55
C PRO A 235 -21.76 10.15 -21.92
N LEU A 236 -22.60 9.97 -20.92
CA LEU A 236 -24.02 9.68 -21.10
C LEU A 236 -24.70 10.92 -21.66
N GLU A 237 -24.78 11.05 -22.98
CA GLU A 237 -25.33 12.25 -23.63
C GLU A 237 -26.84 12.25 -23.66
N GLU A 238 -27.51 11.13 -23.99
CA GLU A 238 -28.95 11.01 -24.13
C GLU A 238 -29.45 9.69 -23.57
N VAL A 239 -30.60 9.73 -22.92
CA VAL A 239 -31.34 8.52 -22.50
C VAL A 239 -32.69 8.55 -23.19
N ARG A 240 -32.97 7.50 -23.94
CA ARG A 240 -34.21 7.33 -24.70
C ARG A 240 -35.01 6.16 -24.15
N LEU A 241 -36.34 6.30 -24.15
CA LEU A 241 -37.26 5.23 -23.83
C LEU A 241 -38.04 4.88 -25.08
N VAL A 242 -37.82 3.66 -25.56
CA VAL A 242 -38.57 3.07 -26.68
C VAL A 242 -39.66 2.16 -26.14
N VAL A 243 -40.85 2.29 -26.67
CA VAL A 243 -42.02 1.47 -26.29
C VAL A 243 -42.55 0.70 -27.49
N GLU A 244 -42.82 -0.58 -27.27
CA GLU A 244 -43.42 -1.48 -28.26
C GLU A 244 -44.66 -2.14 -27.65
N PRO A 245 -45.84 -2.00 -28.31
CA PRO A 245 -46.08 -1.29 -29.57
C PRO A 245 -45.99 0.21 -29.46
N GLU A 246 -45.66 0.88 -30.57
CA GLU A 246 -45.49 2.35 -30.61
C GLU A 246 -46.74 3.06 -30.05
N GLY A 247 -46.49 4.11 -29.25
CA GLY A 247 -47.53 4.85 -28.53
C GLY A 247 -47.95 4.24 -27.20
N GLY A 248 -47.50 3.05 -26.81
CA GLY A 248 -47.70 2.46 -25.47
C GLY A 248 -49.16 2.13 -25.13
N ALA A 249 -50.04 1.97 -26.14
CA ALA A 249 -51.44 1.64 -25.94
C ALA A 249 -51.75 0.23 -26.46
N VAL A 250 -52.34 -0.62 -25.63
CA VAL A 250 -52.68 -2.02 -25.94
C VAL A 250 -54.11 -2.38 -25.48
N ALA A 251 -54.67 -3.42 -26.07
CA ALA A 251 -55.90 -4.02 -25.56
C ALA A 251 -55.65 -4.63 -24.16
N PRO A 252 -56.70 -4.78 -23.32
CA PRO A 252 -56.57 -5.46 -22.04
C PRO A 252 -55.91 -6.83 -22.17
N GLY A 253 -54.87 -7.14 -21.37
CA GLY A 253 -54.10 -8.36 -21.45
C GLY A 253 -53.07 -8.40 -22.60
N GLY A 254 -52.88 -7.29 -23.33
CA GLY A 254 -51.79 -7.16 -24.31
C GLY A 254 -50.43 -7.00 -23.62
N ALA A 255 -49.35 -7.22 -24.36
CA ALA A 255 -48.00 -7.07 -23.83
C ALA A 255 -47.35 -5.76 -24.30
N ILE A 256 -46.55 -5.16 -23.43
CA ILE A 256 -45.74 -3.99 -23.73
C ILE A 256 -44.30 -4.28 -23.38
N THR A 257 -43.39 -3.86 -24.27
CA THR A 257 -41.96 -3.85 -24.02
C THR A 257 -41.45 -2.42 -23.97
N LEU A 258 -40.76 -2.06 -22.88
CA LEU A 258 -40.10 -0.78 -22.69
C LEU A 258 -38.59 -1.01 -22.73
N THR A 259 -37.89 -0.35 -23.66
CA THR A 259 -36.43 -0.44 -23.78
C THR A 259 -35.78 0.88 -23.47
N CYS A 260 -34.92 0.91 -22.47
CA CYS A 260 -34.13 2.06 -22.09
C CYS A 260 -32.82 2.05 -22.89
N GLU A 261 -32.66 2.99 -23.81
CA GLU A 261 -31.44 3.19 -24.60
C GLU A 261 -30.62 4.28 -23.98
N ALA A 262 -29.45 3.91 -23.48
CA ALA A 262 -28.51 4.81 -22.87
C ALA A 262 -27.10 4.47 -23.36
N PRO A 263 -26.69 5.02 -24.54
CA PRO A 263 -25.38 4.74 -25.13
C PRO A 263 -24.31 5.40 -24.28
N ALA A 264 -23.61 4.59 -23.52
CA ALA A 264 -22.42 4.98 -22.74
C ALA A 264 -21.55 3.76 -22.51
N GLN A 265 -20.26 3.98 -22.32
CA GLN A 265 -19.32 2.93 -21.98
C GLN A 265 -18.47 3.36 -20.76
N PRO A 266 -18.43 2.52 -19.71
CA PRO A 266 -19.14 1.24 -19.56
C PRO A 266 -20.66 1.40 -19.50
N PRO A 267 -21.45 0.32 -19.75
CA PRO A 267 -22.92 0.41 -19.73
C PRO A 267 -23.42 0.96 -18.39
N PRO A 268 -24.33 1.96 -18.40
CA PRO A 268 -24.85 2.54 -17.17
C PRO A 268 -25.80 1.58 -16.45
N GLN A 269 -26.00 1.79 -15.16
CA GLN A 269 -27.03 1.10 -14.40
C GLN A 269 -28.39 1.73 -14.71
N ILE A 270 -29.38 0.90 -15.07
CA ILE A 270 -30.73 1.34 -15.41
C ILE A 270 -31.68 1.07 -14.26
N HIS A 271 -32.41 2.10 -13.83
CA HIS A 271 -33.52 2.02 -12.89
C HIS A 271 -34.79 2.51 -13.55
N TRP A 272 -35.91 1.85 -13.24
CA TRP A 272 -37.20 2.19 -13.79
C TRP A 272 -38.05 2.99 -12.81
N LEU A 273 -38.77 4.00 -13.34
CA LEU A 273 -39.76 4.76 -12.62
C LEU A 273 -41.13 4.57 -13.26
N LYS A 274 -42.16 4.59 -12.40
CA LYS A 274 -43.56 4.68 -12.82
C LYS A 274 -44.19 5.81 -12.02
N ASP A 275 -44.79 6.78 -12.73
CA ASP A 275 -45.41 7.98 -12.15
C ASP A 275 -44.47 8.70 -11.16
N GLY A 276 -43.15 8.74 -11.54
CA GLY A 276 -42.07 9.32 -10.73
C GLY A 276 -41.63 8.50 -9.52
N SER A 277 -42.19 7.31 -9.30
CA SER A 277 -41.83 6.42 -8.20
C SER A 277 -40.97 5.25 -8.67
N PRO A 278 -39.88 4.90 -7.93
CA PRO A 278 -39.02 3.79 -8.30
C PRO A 278 -39.73 2.44 -8.30
N LEU A 279 -39.55 1.67 -9.36
CA LEU A 279 -40.00 0.28 -9.42
C LEU A 279 -38.99 -0.64 -8.75
N ALA A 280 -39.46 -1.50 -7.85
CA ALA A 280 -38.63 -2.50 -7.14
C ALA A 280 -38.33 -3.72 -8.04
N ILE A 281 -37.64 -3.49 -9.15
CA ILE A 281 -37.23 -4.53 -10.11
C ILE A 281 -35.73 -4.52 -10.31
N ALA A 282 -35.16 -5.63 -10.81
CA ALA A 282 -33.75 -5.71 -11.12
C ALA A 282 -33.34 -4.64 -12.15
N PRO A 283 -32.14 -4.03 -12.03
CA PRO A 283 -31.65 -3.06 -13.00
C PRO A 283 -31.38 -3.73 -14.35
N ARG A 284 -32.28 -3.51 -15.31
CA ARG A 284 -32.20 -4.04 -16.68
C ARG A 284 -32.62 -2.98 -17.68
N SER A 285 -32.01 -2.99 -18.84
CA SER A 285 -32.34 -2.06 -19.93
C SER A 285 -33.72 -2.33 -20.58
N VAL A 286 -34.31 -3.48 -20.33
CA VAL A 286 -35.61 -3.85 -20.88
C VAL A 286 -36.56 -4.19 -19.73
N LEU A 287 -37.74 -3.55 -19.76
CA LEU A 287 -38.86 -3.84 -18.90
C LEU A 287 -39.98 -4.44 -19.76
N PHE A 288 -40.35 -5.69 -19.48
CA PHE A 288 -41.41 -6.41 -20.19
C PHE A 288 -42.67 -6.55 -19.30
N LEU A 289 -43.81 -6.09 -19.78
CA LEU A 289 -45.12 -6.20 -19.14
C LEU A 289 -45.95 -7.20 -19.97
N PRO A 290 -46.07 -8.47 -19.55
CA PRO A 290 -46.65 -9.53 -20.39
C PRO A 290 -48.17 -9.43 -20.54
N GLU A 291 -48.87 -8.93 -19.54
CA GLU A 291 -50.34 -8.83 -19.49
C GLU A 291 -50.72 -7.49 -18.86
N VAL A 292 -50.83 -6.44 -19.68
CA VAL A 292 -51.09 -5.08 -19.19
C VAL A 292 -52.51 -4.97 -18.66
N GLY A 293 -52.64 -4.63 -17.37
CA GLY A 293 -53.87 -4.34 -16.66
C GLY A 293 -54.03 -2.86 -16.30
N VAL A 294 -55.16 -2.51 -15.69
CA VAL A 294 -55.40 -1.14 -15.23
C VAL A 294 -54.33 -0.64 -14.24
N GLN A 295 -53.79 -1.54 -13.42
CA GLN A 295 -52.74 -1.26 -12.49
C GLN A 295 -51.39 -0.90 -13.17
N ASP A 296 -51.21 -1.27 -14.44
CA ASP A 296 -49.98 -1.03 -15.19
C ASP A 296 -50.02 0.29 -15.96
N GLN A 297 -51.19 0.92 -16.07
CA GLN A 297 -51.32 2.24 -16.69
C GLN A 297 -50.52 3.27 -15.89
N GLY A 298 -49.90 4.20 -16.59
CA GLY A 298 -49.10 5.29 -15.98
C GLY A 298 -47.99 5.78 -16.89
N ILE A 299 -47.22 6.70 -16.39
CA ILE A 299 -46.07 7.28 -17.10
C ILE A 299 -44.80 6.55 -16.63
N TYR A 300 -44.12 5.90 -17.58
CA TYR A 300 -42.89 5.20 -17.33
C TYR A 300 -41.72 6.03 -17.82
N SER A 301 -40.65 6.09 -17.02
CA SER A 301 -39.35 6.61 -17.41
C SER A 301 -38.23 5.68 -16.91
N CYS A 302 -37.05 5.82 -17.47
CA CYS A 302 -35.86 5.11 -17.00
C CYS A 302 -34.77 6.11 -16.62
N VAL A 303 -34.05 5.79 -15.56
CA VAL A 303 -32.87 6.55 -15.10
C VAL A 303 -31.64 5.73 -15.37
N ALA A 304 -30.77 6.24 -16.21
CA ALA A 304 -29.45 5.70 -16.44
C ALA A 304 -28.43 6.39 -15.52
N THR A 305 -27.70 5.62 -14.73
CA THR A 305 -26.67 6.12 -13.81
C THR A 305 -25.31 5.64 -14.27
N ASP A 306 -24.43 6.60 -14.57
CA ASP A 306 -23.04 6.40 -14.86
C ASP A 306 -22.19 6.75 -13.62
N GLN A 307 -21.16 5.98 -13.34
CA GLN A 307 -20.29 6.21 -12.18
C GLN A 307 -19.49 7.52 -12.26
N SER A 308 -19.23 8.03 -13.47
CA SER A 308 -18.38 9.21 -13.70
C SER A 308 -19.16 10.49 -14.02
N HIS A 309 -20.36 10.41 -14.62
CA HIS A 309 -21.10 11.55 -15.16
C HIS A 309 -22.48 11.78 -14.51
N GLY A 310 -22.81 10.99 -13.49
CA GLY A 310 -24.06 11.14 -12.76
C GLY A 310 -25.24 10.36 -13.35
N SER A 311 -26.47 10.85 -13.11
CA SER A 311 -27.71 10.17 -13.56
C SER A 311 -28.46 11.05 -14.55
N ARG A 312 -29.06 10.42 -15.57
CA ARG A 312 -29.98 11.06 -16.50
C ARG A 312 -31.26 10.25 -16.62
N GLU A 313 -32.39 10.95 -16.69
CA GLU A 313 -33.72 10.38 -16.85
C GLU A 313 -34.20 10.56 -18.29
N SER A 314 -34.85 9.53 -18.83
CA SER A 314 -35.51 9.58 -20.14
C SER A 314 -36.76 10.47 -20.09
N PRO A 315 -37.25 10.99 -21.25
CA PRO A 315 -38.63 11.44 -21.37
C PRO A 315 -39.59 10.34 -20.94
N GLY A 316 -40.71 10.73 -20.31
CA GLY A 316 -41.74 9.77 -19.90
C GLY A 316 -42.58 9.27 -21.08
N VAL A 317 -42.92 7.99 -21.06
CA VAL A 317 -43.83 7.36 -22.04
C VAL A 317 -45.06 6.88 -21.31
N SER A 318 -46.26 7.16 -21.88
CA SER A 318 -47.54 6.73 -21.32
C SER A 318 -47.86 5.30 -21.75
N VAL A 319 -48.16 4.47 -20.75
CA VAL A 319 -48.72 3.12 -20.95
C VAL A 319 -50.21 3.18 -20.63
N SER A 320 -51.07 2.78 -21.61
CA SER A 320 -52.51 2.84 -21.47
C SER A 320 -53.21 1.62 -22.12
N ILE A 321 -54.44 1.38 -21.67
CA ILE A 321 -55.31 0.33 -22.24
C ILE A 321 -56.28 1.02 -23.21
N ILE A 322 -56.39 0.47 -24.40
CA ILE A 322 -57.41 0.90 -25.39
C ILE A 322 -58.78 0.31 -24.95
N GLU A 323 -59.71 1.15 -24.55
CA GLU A 323 -61.06 0.70 -24.36
C GLU A 323 -61.70 0.38 -25.72
N THR A 324 -62.01 -0.89 -25.94
CA THR A 324 -62.84 -1.30 -27.09
C THR A 324 -64.24 -0.81 -26.82
N GLY A 325 -64.61 0.38 -27.36
CA GLY A 325 -66.00 0.84 -27.33
C GLY A 325 -66.90 -0.15 -28.04
N GLU A 326 -67.79 -0.80 -27.31
CA GLU A 326 -68.97 -1.45 -27.89
C GLU A 326 -69.77 -0.36 -28.59
N ASN A 327 -69.65 -0.26 -29.93
CA ASN A 327 -70.60 0.46 -30.73
C ASN A 327 -71.89 -0.36 -30.73
N GLY A 328 -72.82 -0.03 -29.83
CA GLY A 328 -74.19 -0.44 -29.88
C GLY A 328 -74.82 0.06 -31.20
N GLN A 329 -75.05 -0.81 -32.12
CA GLN A 329 -75.98 -0.58 -33.25
C GLN A 329 -77.34 -0.29 -32.66
N GLU A 330 -77.78 0.95 -32.64
CA GLU A 330 -79.20 1.31 -32.61
C GLU A 330 -79.69 1.25 -34.04
N GLU A 331 -80.38 0.13 -34.41
CA GLU A 331 -81.24 -0.02 -35.58
C GLU A 331 -82.41 0.99 -35.42
N GLY A 332 -82.27 2.14 -36.09
CA GLY A 332 -83.39 3.05 -36.32
C GLY A 332 -84.45 2.44 -37.20
N ARG A 333 -85.52 2.02 -36.57
CA ARG A 333 -86.77 1.56 -37.25
C ARG A 333 -87.40 2.79 -37.90
N ILE A 334 -87.34 2.85 -39.21
CA ILE A 334 -88.13 3.77 -40.02
C ILE A 334 -89.58 3.30 -39.96
N MET A 335 -90.47 4.05 -39.35
CA MET A 335 -91.89 3.98 -39.47
C MET A 335 -92.31 4.91 -40.58
N ASP A 336 -92.71 4.37 -41.72
CA ASP A 336 -93.52 5.01 -42.71
C ASP A 336 -94.92 5.30 -42.17
N LEU A 337 -95.31 6.57 -42.24
CA LEU A 337 -96.69 6.96 -42.28
C LEU A 337 -96.88 8.26 -43.08
N TRP A 338 -97.49 8.12 -44.32
CA TRP A 338 -98.30 9.06 -45.12
C TRP A 338 -97.72 10.43 -45.48
#